data_ac58ce879e19574037d3755aaf7e41ed
#
_entry.id   ac58ce879e19574037d3755aaf7e41ed
#
_cell.length_a   1.000
_cell.length_b   1.000
_cell.length_c   1.000
_cell.angle_alpha   90.00
_cell.angle_beta   90.00
_cell.angle_gamma   90.00
#
_symmetry.space_group_name_H-M   'P 1'
#
loop_
_entity.id
_entity.type
_entity.pdbx_description
1 polymer ?
#
loop_
_entity_poly.entity_id
_entity_poly.type
_entity_poly.pdbx_seq_one_letter_code
_entity_poly.pdbx_strand_id
1 'polypeptide(L)'
;MGTKPIDILVLPDSHAHPEYNNERFSWFGKFAHDLKPDVIVNIGDLADMASLCFHSKPVELEGARYRADCDVSLDAQERIFHELRRHKKKLPRCVWTLGNHDIRPQRWADANPVFQGAVKNEDIGYGDYPWEVYPFLESVDIAGVDFVHYATSGLMGRPIGGQHAAWTLIKKRNKSTVVGHSHVTDYKIDLSPGRSLMGLVCGSYIDYQAGYAGVANDMWSRGVAVLRNVQDGLYDLEWISLPRLKAEYGA
;
A
#
# COMPACT_ATOMS: atom_id res chain seq x y z
N MET A 1 -29.21 4.30 -12.83
CA MET A 1 -28.20 5.13 -13.51
C MET A 1 -26.86 4.56 -13.11
N GLY A 2 -26.04 4.04 -14.07
CA GLY A 2 -24.69 3.55 -13.75
C GLY A 2 -23.82 4.69 -13.24
N THR A 3 -22.96 4.42 -12.25
CA THR A 3 -21.96 5.38 -11.79
C THR A 3 -20.98 5.67 -12.94
N LYS A 4 -20.50 6.90 -13.05
CA LYS A 4 -19.45 7.24 -14.04
C LYS A 4 -18.19 6.42 -13.73
N PRO A 5 -17.54 5.81 -14.74
CA PRO A 5 -16.24 5.15 -14.53
C PRO A 5 -15.22 6.12 -13.93
N ILE A 6 -14.37 5.62 -13.06
CA ILE A 6 -13.31 6.38 -12.37
C ILE A 6 -11.94 5.72 -12.56
N ASP A 7 -10.88 6.51 -12.45
CA ASP A 7 -9.51 6.03 -12.47
C ASP A 7 -8.94 6.00 -11.05
N ILE A 8 -8.31 4.87 -10.67
CA ILE A 8 -7.72 4.66 -9.36
C ILE A 8 -6.23 4.39 -9.51
N LEU A 9 -5.39 5.14 -8.79
CA LEU A 9 -3.96 4.88 -8.65
C LEU A 9 -3.70 4.18 -7.32
N VAL A 10 -3.06 3.02 -7.35
CA VAL A 10 -2.69 2.27 -6.16
C VAL A 10 -1.20 2.43 -5.88
N LEU A 11 -0.86 2.88 -4.67
CA LEU A 11 0.48 2.85 -4.09
C LEU A 11 0.62 1.53 -3.32
N PRO A 12 1.43 0.57 -3.80
CA PRO A 12 1.70 -0.65 -3.07
C PRO A 12 2.62 -0.44 -1.86
N ASP A 13 2.85 -1.51 -1.11
CA ASP A 13 3.77 -1.60 0.01
C ASP A 13 5.07 -0.85 -0.28
N SER A 14 5.28 0.28 0.37
CA SER A 14 6.36 1.20 0.02
C SER A 14 7.49 1.26 1.05
N HIS A 15 7.22 0.84 2.27
CA HIS A 15 8.20 0.66 3.35
C HIS A 15 9.21 1.80 3.43
N ALA A 16 8.74 3.04 3.71
CA ALA A 16 9.64 4.14 4.02
C ALA A 16 10.52 3.76 5.22
N HIS A 17 11.85 3.85 5.06
CA HIS A 17 12.81 3.34 6.02
C HIS A 17 13.91 4.38 6.27
N PRO A 18 14.33 4.62 7.54
CA PRO A 18 15.30 5.69 7.87
C PRO A 18 16.66 5.59 7.18
N GLU A 19 17.09 4.39 6.76
CA GLU A 19 18.37 4.17 6.09
C GLU A 19 18.35 4.48 4.59
N TYR A 20 17.16 4.69 4.00
CA TYR A 20 17.00 4.90 2.56
C TYR A 20 16.29 6.23 2.28
N ASN A 21 16.64 6.86 1.15
CA ASN A 21 16.00 8.10 0.76
C ASN A 21 14.54 7.87 0.31
N ASN A 22 13.74 8.91 0.40
CA ASN A 22 12.33 8.91 0.04
C ASN A 22 12.04 9.55 -1.34
N GLU A 23 13.03 9.69 -2.22
CA GLU A 23 12.84 10.36 -3.53
C GLU A 23 11.73 9.71 -4.35
N ARG A 24 11.58 8.39 -4.28
CA ARG A 24 10.52 7.67 -4.99
C ARG A 24 9.11 8.18 -4.68
N PHE A 25 8.87 8.72 -3.50
CA PHE A 25 7.56 9.30 -3.15
C PHE A 25 7.29 10.62 -3.89
N SER A 26 8.35 11.39 -4.20
CA SER A 26 8.23 12.53 -5.11
C SER A 26 7.91 12.07 -6.54
N TRP A 27 8.51 10.98 -7.03
CA TRP A 27 8.18 10.41 -8.35
C TRP A 27 6.72 9.97 -8.40
N PHE A 28 6.25 9.29 -7.36
CA PHE A 28 4.83 8.92 -7.25
C PHE A 28 3.90 10.14 -7.26
N GLY A 29 4.22 11.17 -6.49
CA GLY A 29 3.45 12.41 -6.43
C GLY A 29 3.38 13.13 -7.77
N LYS A 30 4.53 13.26 -8.50
CA LYS A 30 4.59 13.84 -9.85
C LYS A 30 3.75 13.01 -10.84
N PHE A 31 3.91 11.68 -10.82
CA PHE A 31 3.12 10.78 -11.67
C PHE A 31 1.62 10.91 -11.37
N ALA A 32 1.21 10.90 -10.11
CA ALA A 32 -0.19 11.08 -9.72
C ALA A 32 -0.73 12.46 -10.12
N HIS A 33 0.12 13.51 -10.06
CA HIS A 33 -0.24 14.84 -10.55
C HIS A 33 -0.56 14.85 -12.05
N ASP A 34 0.25 14.16 -12.86
CA ASP A 34 0.07 14.12 -14.33
C ASP A 34 -1.06 13.16 -14.73
N LEU A 35 -1.16 12.02 -14.06
CA LEU A 35 -2.20 11.01 -14.27
C LEU A 35 -3.61 11.53 -13.97
N LYS A 36 -3.74 12.38 -12.93
CA LYS A 36 -5.02 12.95 -12.44
C LYS A 36 -6.06 11.87 -12.11
N PRO A 37 -5.74 10.89 -11.28
CA PRO A 37 -6.72 9.87 -10.90
C PRO A 37 -7.85 10.50 -10.10
N ASP A 38 -9.02 9.86 -10.09
CA ASP A 38 -10.13 10.23 -9.21
C ASP A 38 -9.86 9.83 -7.75
N VAL A 39 -9.17 8.69 -7.57
CA VAL A 39 -8.83 8.15 -6.26
C VAL A 39 -7.36 7.70 -6.23
N ILE A 40 -6.69 7.95 -5.11
CA ILE A 40 -5.40 7.34 -4.77
C ILE A 40 -5.64 6.40 -3.59
N VAL A 41 -5.19 5.15 -3.71
CA VAL A 41 -5.24 4.16 -2.64
C VAL A 41 -3.82 3.79 -2.22
N ASN A 42 -3.44 4.14 -0.99
CA ASN A 42 -2.31 3.53 -0.32
C ASN A 42 -2.80 2.20 0.29
N ILE A 43 -2.30 1.08 -0.23
CA ILE A 43 -2.80 -0.26 0.17
C ILE A 43 -2.23 -0.72 1.52
N GLY A 44 -1.46 0.11 2.21
CA GLY A 44 -0.84 -0.16 3.50
C GLY A 44 0.67 -0.37 3.42
N ASP A 45 1.29 -0.50 4.59
CA ASP A 45 2.73 -0.65 4.76
C ASP A 45 3.51 0.50 4.08
N LEU A 46 3.03 1.76 4.32
CA LEU A 46 3.73 2.94 3.84
C LEU A 46 5.08 3.09 4.53
N ALA A 47 5.12 2.94 5.84
CA ALA A 47 6.34 2.96 6.64
C ALA A 47 6.76 1.54 7.04
N ASP A 48 8.07 1.28 7.09
CA ASP A 48 8.56 -0.03 7.53
C ASP A 48 8.41 -0.22 9.03
N MET A 49 8.55 0.85 9.83
CA MET A 49 8.53 0.79 11.30
C MET A 49 9.52 -0.25 11.84
N ALA A 50 10.73 -0.26 11.30
CA ALA A 50 11.76 -1.27 11.52
C ALA A 50 12.15 -1.41 13.00
N SER A 51 12.21 -0.29 13.76
CA SER A 51 12.55 -0.28 15.19
C SER A 51 11.57 -1.07 16.07
N LEU A 52 10.35 -1.32 15.58
CA LEU A 52 9.29 -2.04 16.28
C LEU A 52 9.04 -3.45 15.70
N CYS A 53 10.00 -4.00 14.96
CA CYS A 53 9.86 -5.32 14.35
C CYS A 53 10.02 -6.43 15.40
N PHE A 54 8.95 -7.20 15.65
CA PHE A 54 8.97 -8.34 16.58
C PHE A 54 9.76 -9.56 16.08
N HIS A 55 10.07 -9.60 14.79
CA HIS A 55 10.78 -10.72 14.16
C HIS A 55 12.29 -10.49 14.05
N SER A 56 12.73 -9.26 14.24
CA SER A 56 14.15 -8.91 14.19
C SER A 56 14.89 -9.33 15.46
N LYS A 57 16.14 -9.77 15.28
CA LYS A 57 17.03 -10.04 16.42
C LYS A 57 17.45 -8.72 17.08
N PRO A 58 17.77 -8.71 18.39
CA PRO A 58 18.20 -7.49 19.08
C PRO A 58 19.36 -6.76 18.38
N VAL A 59 20.32 -7.50 17.81
CA VAL A 59 21.46 -6.92 17.07
C VAL A 59 21.03 -6.18 15.80
N GLU A 60 19.95 -6.61 15.15
CA GLU A 60 19.40 -5.97 13.95
C GLU A 60 18.65 -4.67 14.30
N LEU A 61 18.25 -4.51 15.54
CA LEU A 61 17.58 -3.31 16.07
C LEU A 61 18.58 -2.31 16.70
N GLU A 62 19.86 -2.64 16.73
CA GLU A 62 20.89 -1.75 17.30
C GLU A 62 20.91 -0.42 16.53
N GLY A 63 20.76 0.68 17.26
CA GLY A 63 20.70 2.02 16.66
C GLY A 63 19.34 2.41 16.07
N ALA A 64 18.40 1.48 15.89
CA ALA A 64 17.06 1.83 15.42
C ALA A 64 16.32 2.74 16.42
N ARG A 65 15.55 3.67 15.90
CA ARG A 65 14.82 4.67 16.71
C ARG A 65 13.41 4.85 16.18
N TYR A 66 12.44 4.67 17.06
CA TYR A 66 11.01 4.88 16.77
C TYR A 66 10.73 6.25 16.14
N ARG A 67 11.35 7.30 16.68
CA ARG A 67 11.17 8.66 16.13
C ARG A 67 11.65 8.76 14.69
N ALA A 68 12.76 8.10 14.33
CA ALA A 68 13.25 8.09 12.96
C ALA A 68 12.28 7.38 12.00
N ASP A 69 11.64 6.29 12.45
CA ASP A 69 10.59 5.62 11.66
C ASP A 69 9.37 6.53 11.44
N CYS A 70 8.96 7.28 12.46
CA CYS A 70 7.88 8.26 12.32
C CYS A 70 8.26 9.40 11.37
N ASP A 71 9.47 9.96 11.52
CA ASP A 71 9.95 11.08 10.70
C ASP A 71 10.07 10.69 9.22
N VAL A 72 10.53 9.48 8.89
CA VAL A 72 10.62 9.02 7.50
C VAL A 72 9.22 8.76 6.89
N SER A 73 8.25 8.33 7.69
CA SER A 73 6.86 8.21 7.26
C SER A 73 6.24 9.56 6.90
N LEU A 74 6.48 10.57 7.76
CA LEU A 74 6.02 11.95 7.52
C LEU A 74 6.66 12.55 6.27
N ASP A 75 7.99 12.38 6.09
CA ASP A 75 8.71 12.86 4.89
C ASP A 75 8.16 12.19 3.61
N ALA A 76 7.87 10.89 3.66
CA ALA A 76 7.27 10.18 2.51
C ALA A 76 5.92 10.80 2.10
N GLN A 77 5.05 11.07 3.06
CA GLN A 77 3.74 11.68 2.83
C GLN A 77 3.88 13.13 2.34
N GLU A 78 4.77 13.92 2.98
CA GLU A 78 5.02 15.31 2.54
C GLU A 78 5.45 15.34 1.08
N ARG A 79 6.36 14.46 0.64
CA ARG A 79 6.79 14.38 -0.76
C ARG A 79 5.66 14.08 -1.72
N ILE A 80 4.78 13.14 -1.38
CA ILE A 80 3.58 12.82 -2.20
C ILE A 80 2.69 14.06 -2.31
N PHE A 81 2.31 14.65 -1.18
CA PHE A 81 1.33 15.74 -1.16
C PHE A 81 1.89 17.07 -1.63
N HIS A 82 3.21 17.31 -1.47
CA HIS A 82 3.88 18.46 -2.07
C HIS A 82 3.67 18.47 -3.60
N GLU A 83 3.94 17.35 -4.27
CA GLU A 83 3.79 17.25 -5.72
C GLU A 83 2.31 17.26 -6.16
N LEU A 84 1.44 16.58 -5.43
CA LEU A 84 0.00 16.57 -5.72
C LEU A 84 -0.65 17.95 -5.63
N ARG A 85 -0.17 18.81 -4.72
CA ARG A 85 -0.69 20.18 -4.53
C ARG A 85 -0.20 21.17 -5.58
N ARG A 86 0.84 20.81 -6.37
CA ARG A 86 1.38 21.71 -7.40
C ARG A 86 0.28 22.06 -8.41
N HIS A 87 -0.04 23.36 -8.47
CA HIS A 87 -1.02 23.93 -9.41
C HIS A 87 -2.46 23.37 -9.33
N LYS A 88 -2.80 22.58 -8.31
CA LYS A 88 -4.14 22.00 -8.14
C LYS A 88 -4.92 22.65 -7.01
N LYS A 89 -6.20 22.97 -7.28
CA LYS A 89 -7.15 23.46 -6.27
C LYS A 89 -7.86 22.32 -5.51
N LYS A 90 -7.90 21.12 -6.10
CA LYS A 90 -8.60 19.96 -5.53
C LYS A 90 -7.73 18.72 -5.67
N LEU A 91 -7.53 18.04 -4.54
CA LEU A 91 -6.87 16.73 -4.49
C LEU A 91 -7.84 15.62 -4.93
N PRO A 92 -7.34 14.47 -5.44
CA PRO A 92 -8.14 13.26 -5.56
C PRO A 92 -8.63 12.79 -4.18
N ARG A 93 -9.61 11.89 -4.13
CA ARG A 93 -9.92 11.16 -2.90
C ARG A 93 -8.70 10.32 -2.55
N CYS A 94 -8.18 10.45 -1.34
CA CYS A 94 -7.01 9.71 -0.86
C CYS A 94 -7.43 8.72 0.21
N VAL A 95 -7.20 7.44 -0.01
CA VAL A 95 -7.58 6.34 0.88
C VAL A 95 -6.33 5.61 1.35
N TRP A 96 -6.31 5.23 2.63
CA TRP A 96 -5.25 4.41 3.21
C TRP A 96 -5.85 3.23 3.98
N THR A 97 -5.63 2.01 3.50
CA THR A 97 -5.94 0.78 4.24
C THR A 97 -4.71 0.36 5.03
N LEU A 98 -4.76 0.48 6.36
CA LEU A 98 -3.59 0.22 7.21
C LEU A 98 -3.05 -1.20 7.02
N GLY A 99 -1.73 -1.31 6.86
CA GLY A 99 -1.02 -2.56 6.74
C GLY A 99 -0.50 -3.09 8.08
N ASN A 100 0.15 -4.24 8.05
CA ASN A 100 0.67 -4.86 9.27
C ASN A 100 1.90 -4.12 9.85
N HIS A 101 2.64 -3.35 9.03
CA HIS A 101 3.70 -2.47 9.50
C HIS A 101 3.12 -1.18 10.08
N ASP A 102 2.08 -0.63 9.49
CA ASP A 102 1.44 0.61 9.96
C ASP A 102 0.84 0.46 11.37
N ILE A 103 0.50 -0.77 11.79
CA ILE A 103 -0.04 -1.04 13.13
C ILE A 103 1.02 -1.56 14.13
N ARG A 104 2.31 -1.59 13.74
CA ARG A 104 3.40 -1.97 14.67
C ARG A 104 3.45 -1.10 15.93
N PRO A 105 3.24 0.25 15.86
CA PRO A 105 3.22 1.09 17.06
C PRO A 105 2.20 0.61 18.10
N GLN A 106 0.95 0.40 17.70
CA GLN A 106 -0.08 -0.09 18.62
C GLN A 106 0.23 -1.49 19.16
N ARG A 107 0.63 -2.42 18.29
CA ARG A 107 1.02 -3.78 18.72
C ARG A 107 2.17 -3.78 19.71
N TRP A 108 3.14 -2.88 19.52
CA TRP A 108 4.25 -2.73 20.44
C TRP A 108 3.79 -2.17 21.78
N ALA A 109 2.94 -1.16 21.79
CA ALA A 109 2.36 -0.60 23.00
C ALA A 109 1.49 -1.63 23.76
N ASP A 110 0.74 -2.46 23.04
CA ASP A 110 -0.05 -3.55 23.64
C ASP A 110 0.83 -4.60 24.34
N ALA A 111 2.00 -4.89 23.75
CA ALA A 111 3.00 -5.78 24.37
C ALA A 111 3.79 -5.10 25.53
N ASN A 112 3.77 -3.77 25.60
CA ASN A 112 4.48 -2.95 26.59
C ASN A 112 3.52 -1.90 27.20
N PRO A 113 2.58 -2.30 28.07
CA PRO A 113 1.46 -1.47 28.51
C PRO A 113 1.85 -0.13 29.16
N VAL A 114 3.06 -0.02 29.69
CA VAL A 114 3.59 1.22 30.28
C VAL A 114 3.73 2.36 29.24
N PHE A 115 3.76 2.02 27.96
CA PHE A 115 3.86 2.96 26.84
C PHE A 115 2.52 3.22 26.12
N GLN A 116 1.42 2.71 26.65
CA GLN A 116 0.08 2.98 26.14
C GLN A 116 -0.18 4.50 26.10
N GLY A 117 -0.59 4.99 24.91
CA GLY A 117 -0.80 6.41 24.63
C GLY A 117 0.46 7.22 24.31
N ALA A 118 1.67 6.69 24.61
CA ALA A 118 2.93 7.31 24.22
C ALA A 118 3.44 6.82 22.85
N VAL A 119 3.07 5.61 22.45
CA VAL A 119 3.35 4.98 21.15
C VAL A 119 2.02 4.54 20.56
N LYS A 120 1.69 5.04 19.39
CA LYS A 120 0.38 4.81 18.75
C LYS A 120 0.48 4.88 17.23
N ASN A 121 -0.49 4.28 16.53
CA ASN A 121 -0.48 4.25 15.06
C ASN A 121 -0.55 5.64 14.43
N GLU A 122 -1.20 6.62 15.09
CA GLU A 122 -1.29 7.99 14.61
C GLU A 122 0.08 8.67 14.45
N ASP A 123 1.11 8.19 15.17
CA ASP A 123 2.45 8.76 15.12
C ASP A 123 3.12 8.59 13.74
N ILE A 124 2.62 7.68 12.88
CA ILE A 124 3.05 7.58 11.48
C ILE A 124 2.51 8.71 10.60
N GLY A 125 1.64 9.59 11.13
CA GLY A 125 1.26 10.85 10.51
C GLY A 125 0.12 10.81 9.51
N TYR A 126 -0.68 9.74 9.45
CA TYR A 126 -1.80 9.69 8.52
C TYR A 126 -2.90 10.74 8.81
N GLY A 127 -2.94 11.29 10.03
CA GLY A 127 -3.85 12.36 10.42
C GLY A 127 -3.42 13.76 9.94
N ASP A 128 -2.17 13.93 9.52
CA ASP A 128 -1.62 15.21 9.08
C ASP A 128 -1.91 15.50 7.60
N TYR A 129 -2.39 14.50 6.87
CA TYR A 129 -2.71 14.56 5.45
C TYR A 129 -4.15 14.10 5.20
N PRO A 130 -4.75 14.43 4.05
CA PRO A 130 -6.16 14.17 3.77
C PRO A 130 -6.45 12.70 3.42
N TRP A 131 -5.91 11.77 4.19
CA TRP A 131 -6.20 10.36 4.07
C TRP A 131 -7.53 9.99 4.74
N GLU A 132 -8.36 9.25 4.02
CA GLU A 132 -9.48 8.49 4.55
C GLU A 132 -8.93 7.13 5.00
N VAL A 133 -8.73 6.95 6.30
CA VAL A 133 -8.01 5.81 6.87
C VAL A 133 -8.97 4.69 7.24
N TYR A 134 -8.66 3.48 6.79
CA TYR A 134 -9.38 2.26 7.16
C TYR A 134 -8.52 1.39 8.06
N PRO A 135 -9.07 0.89 9.18
CA PRO A 135 -8.36 0.04 10.11
C PRO A 135 -7.77 -1.21 9.45
N PHE A 136 -6.74 -1.75 10.08
CA PHE A 136 -6.10 -2.98 9.61
C PHE A 136 -7.10 -4.13 9.44
N LEU A 137 -7.08 -4.77 8.27
CA LEU A 137 -7.99 -5.82 7.79
C LEU A 137 -9.42 -5.36 7.46
N GLU A 138 -9.75 -4.11 7.65
CA GLU A 138 -10.99 -3.56 7.10
C GLU A 138 -10.83 -3.22 5.62
N SER A 139 -11.79 -3.64 4.81
CA SER A 139 -11.81 -3.33 3.39
C SER A 139 -12.67 -2.12 3.08
N VAL A 140 -12.25 -1.35 2.08
CA VAL A 140 -13.07 -0.28 1.50
C VAL A 140 -13.53 -0.67 0.11
N ASP A 141 -14.81 -0.52 -0.17
CA ASP A 141 -15.35 -0.62 -1.53
C ASP A 141 -15.23 0.69 -2.28
N ILE A 142 -14.62 0.62 -3.45
CA ILE A 142 -14.56 1.77 -4.38
C ILE A 142 -15.01 1.28 -5.75
N ALA A 143 -16.17 1.73 -6.20
CA ALA A 143 -16.78 1.37 -7.48
C ALA A 143 -16.91 -0.15 -7.71
N GLY A 144 -17.18 -0.92 -6.64
CA GLY A 144 -17.36 -2.38 -6.69
C GLY A 144 -16.08 -3.20 -6.54
N VAL A 145 -14.94 -2.54 -6.34
CA VAL A 145 -13.65 -3.18 -6.02
C VAL A 145 -13.34 -3.00 -4.54
N ASP A 146 -13.07 -4.09 -3.82
CA ASP A 146 -12.57 -4.05 -2.43
C ASP A 146 -11.07 -3.81 -2.40
N PHE A 147 -10.63 -2.85 -1.58
CA PHE A 147 -9.23 -2.61 -1.27
C PHE A 147 -8.98 -2.95 0.19
N VAL A 148 -7.96 -3.73 0.45
CA VAL A 148 -7.52 -4.12 1.80
C VAL A 148 -6.04 -4.50 1.75
N HIS A 149 -5.27 -4.22 2.81
CA HIS A 149 -3.84 -4.54 2.78
C HIS A 149 -3.58 -6.01 2.46
N TYR A 150 -4.23 -6.94 3.15
CA TYR A 150 -4.36 -8.33 2.73
C TYR A 150 -5.68 -8.95 3.17
N ALA A 151 -6.13 -9.93 2.44
CA ALA A 151 -7.27 -10.75 2.83
C ALA A 151 -6.79 -12.05 3.48
N THR A 152 -7.58 -12.57 4.41
CA THR A 152 -7.26 -13.82 5.12
C THR A 152 -8.04 -14.99 4.59
N SER A 153 -7.52 -16.19 4.76
CA SER A 153 -8.23 -17.44 4.45
C SER A 153 -8.05 -18.49 5.54
N GLY A 154 -9.01 -19.43 5.57
CA GLY A 154 -9.03 -20.54 6.53
C GLY A 154 -9.30 -20.09 7.97
N LEU A 155 -9.48 -21.07 8.86
CA LEU A 155 -9.76 -20.86 10.28
C LEU A 155 -8.62 -20.16 11.03
N MET A 156 -7.39 -20.29 10.54
CA MET A 156 -6.20 -19.69 11.14
C MET A 156 -5.99 -18.22 10.73
N GLY A 157 -6.84 -17.67 9.86
CA GLY A 157 -6.75 -16.27 9.44
C GLY A 157 -5.43 -15.90 8.74
N ARG A 158 -4.80 -16.84 8.02
CA ARG A 158 -3.52 -16.57 7.34
C ARG A 158 -3.73 -15.68 6.12
N PRO A 159 -2.79 -14.75 5.82
CA PRO A 159 -2.83 -13.97 4.60
C PRO A 159 -2.91 -14.86 3.35
N ILE A 160 -3.70 -14.45 2.37
CA ILE A 160 -3.73 -15.07 1.05
C ILE A 160 -2.47 -14.62 0.31
N GLY A 161 -1.66 -15.60 -0.12
CA GLY A 161 -0.39 -15.37 -0.82
C GLY A 161 -0.05 -16.54 -1.75
N GLY A 162 1.19 -16.55 -2.26
CA GLY A 162 1.70 -17.56 -3.19
C GLY A 162 1.45 -17.21 -4.65
N GLN A 163 1.80 -18.14 -5.56
CA GLN A 163 1.82 -17.91 -7.01
C GLN A 163 0.45 -17.61 -7.65
N HIS A 164 -0.65 -18.02 -7.01
CA HIS A 164 -2.01 -17.87 -7.52
C HIS A 164 -2.90 -17.12 -6.52
N ALA A 165 -2.33 -16.13 -5.88
CA ALA A 165 -3.00 -15.35 -4.84
C ALA A 165 -4.23 -14.62 -5.40
N ALA A 166 -4.14 -14.00 -6.58
CA ALA A 166 -5.25 -13.30 -7.22
C ALA A 166 -6.45 -14.22 -7.49
N TRP A 167 -6.21 -15.46 -7.95
CA TRP A 167 -7.26 -16.46 -8.10
C TRP A 167 -7.90 -16.83 -6.75
N THR A 168 -7.06 -17.05 -5.74
CA THR A 168 -7.51 -17.39 -4.40
C THR A 168 -8.34 -16.27 -3.78
N LEU A 169 -7.95 -14.99 -3.98
CA LEU A 169 -8.73 -13.82 -3.57
C LEU A 169 -10.15 -13.87 -4.14
N ILE A 170 -10.28 -14.01 -5.46
CA ILE A 170 -11.58 -14.08 -6.14
C ILE A 170 -12.45 -15.20 -5.53
N LYS A 171 -11.88 -16.40 -5.35
CA LYS A 171 -12.63 -17.56 -4.84
C LYS A 171 -13.01 -17.44 -3.37
N LYS A 172 -12.21 -16.79 -2.55
CA LYS A 172 -12.46 -16.65 -1.10
C LYS A 172 -13.30 -15.41 -0.77
N ARG A 173 -13.06 -14.29 -1.46
CA ARG A 173 -13.79 -13.04 -1.24
C ARG A 173 -15.11 -12.97 -1.99
N ASN A 174 -15.24 -13.70 -3.10
CA ASN A 174 -16.39 -13.64 -4.01
C ASN A 174 -16.70 -12.21 -4.50
N LYS A 175 -15.67 -11.38 -4.62
CA LYS A 175 -15.72 -9.96 -4.97
C LYS A 175 -14.41 -9.56 -5.67
N SER A 176 -14.47 -8.57 -6.56
CA SER A 176 -13.25 -7.97 -7.10
C SER A 176 -12.45 -7.37 -5.95
N THR A 177 -11.17 -7.74 -5.85
CA THR A 177 -10.35 -7.38 -4.68
C THR A 177 -8.92 -7.05 -5.09
N VAL A 178 -8.39 -5.96 -4.53
CA VAL A 178 -6.99 -5.54 -4.66
C VAL A 178 -6.32 -5.61 -3.30
N VAL A 179 -5.13 -6.22 -3.26
CA VAL A 179 -4.32 -6.37 -2.04
C VAL A 179 -2.84 -6.05 -2.29
N GLY A 180 -2.10 -5.76 -1.22
CA GLY A 180 -0.64 -5.64 -1.14
C GLY A 180 0.04 -6.85 -0.48
N HIS A 181 0.90 -6.59 0.50
CA HIS A 181 1.53 -7.48 1.48
C HIS A 181 2.58 -8.47 0.93
N SER A 182 2.31 -9.17 -0.15
CA SER A 182 3.22 -10.23 -0.62
C SER A 182 4.33 -9.76 -1.55
N HIS A 183 4.36 -8.47 -1.91
CA HIS A 183 5.34 -7.79 -2.77
C HIS A 183 5.48 -8.37 -4.19
N VAL A 184 4.69 -9.39 -4.55
CA VAL A 184 4.61 -9.93 -5.91
C VAL A 184 3.39 -9.40 -6.63
N THR A 185 3.44 -9.29 -7.96
CA THR A 185 2.26 -8.95 -8.74
C THR A 185 1.62 -10.21 -9.28
N ASP A 186 0.34 -10.37 -9.00
CA ASP A 186 -0.50 -11.43 -9.58
C ASP A 186 -1.86 -10.84 -9.95
N TYR A 187 -2.33 -11.15 -11.14
CA TYR A 187 -3.59 -10.62 -11.66
C TYR A 187 -4.42 -11.71 -12.29
N LYS A 188 -5.71 -11.72 -11.99
CA LYS A 188 -6.65 -12.70 -12.51
C LYS A 188 -8.01 -12.09 -12.80
N ILE A 189 -8.58 -12.45 -13.94
CA ILE A 189 -9.97 -12.22 -14.29
C ILE A 189 -10.69 -13.56 -14.23
N ASP A 190 -11.81 -13.63 -13.50
CA ASP A 190 -12.74 -14.77 -13.47
C ASP A 190 -14.01 -14.39 -14.22
N LEU A 191 -14.20 -14.95 -15.39
CA LEU A 191 -15.39 -14.75 -16.21
C LEU A 191 -16.33 -15.95 -16.01
N SER A 192 -17.51 -15.68 -15.47
CA SER A 192 -18.56 -16.68 -15.30
C SER A 192 -19.90 -16.12 -15.82
N PRO A 193 -20.84 -16.96 -16.27
CA PRO A 193 -22.15 -16.47 -16.70
C PRO A 193 -22.81 -15.61 -15.63
N GLY A 194 -23.12 -14.37 -16.00
CA GLY A 194 -23.75 -13.37 -15.12
C GLY A 194 -22.84 -12.73 -14.07
N ARG A 195 -21.52 -13.05 -14.05
CA ARG A 195 -20.59 -12.47 -13.11
C ARG A 195 -19.16 -12.44 -13.64
N SER A 196 -18.51 -11.29 -13.53
CA SER A 196 -17.09 -11.14 -13.78
C SER A 196 -16.41 -10.53 -12.55
N LEU A 197 -15.31 -11.11 -12.10
CA LEU A 197 -14.55 -10.63 -10.94
C LEU A 197 -13.06 -10.52 -11.27
N MET A 198 -12.39 -9.58 -10.62
CA MET A 198 -10.96 -9.33 -10.80
C MET A 198 -10.23 -9.44 -9.46
N GLY A 199 -9.09 -10.13 -9.46
CA GLY A 199 -8.17 -10.18 -8.33
C GLY A 199 -6.85 -9.55 -8.73
N LEU A 200 -6.30 -8.71 -7.86
CA LEU A 200 -4.99 -8.09 -8.04
C LEU A 200 -4.21 -8.15 -6.72
N VAL A 201 -3.00 -8.66 -6.81
CA VAL A 201 -1.94 -8.44 -5.82
C VAL A 201 -1.00 -7.42 -6.43
N CYS A 202 -0.82 -6.26 -5.80
CA CYS A 202 -0.27 -5.09 -6.50
C CYS A 202 1.26 -4.90 -6.36
N GLY A 203 2.01 -5.92 -5.87
CA GLY A 203 3.46 -5.83 -5.75
C GLY A 203 3.93 -4.91 -4.63
N SER A 204 5.05 -4.20 -4.85
CA SER A 204 5.64 -3.26 -3.90
C SER A 204 6.14 -1.99 -4.58
N TYR A 205 6.40 -0.94 -3.77
CA TYR A 205 6.99 0.32 -4.23
C TYR A 205 8.32 0.61 -3.50
N ILE A 206 9.13 -0.43 -3.33
CA ILE A 206 10.43 -0.40 -2.64
C ILE A 206 11.54 -0.28 -3.68
N ASP A 207 12.46 0.67 -3.53
CA ASP A 207 13.59 0.92 -4.44
C ASP A 207 14.96 0.44 -3.92
N TYR A 208 14.94 -0.27 -2.80
CA TYR A 208 16.12 -0.82 -2.15
C TYR A 208 16.00 -2.34 -1.94
N GLN A 209 17.10 -2.98 -1.53
CA GLN A 209 17.14 -4.39 -1.13
C GLN A 209 16.88 -4.46 0.39
N ALA A 210 15.76 -5.05 0.79
CA ALA A 210 15.43 -5.23 2.20
C ALA A 210 16.27 -6.37 2.79
N GLY A 211 17.05 -6.09 3.82
CA GLY A 211 17.99 -7.06 4.40
C GLY A 211 17.33 -8.36 4.89
N TYR A 212 16.13 -8.25 5.47
CA TYR A 212 15.38 -9.40 5.97
C TYR A 212 14.85 -10.34 4.88
N ALA A 213 14.69 -9.84 3.65
CA ALA A 213 14.05 -10.60 2.58
C ALA A 213 15.02 -11.51 1.81
N GLY A 214 16.35 -11.28 1.93
CA GLY A 214 17.34 -12.10 1.24
C GLY A 214 17.01 -12.27 -0.25
N VAL A 215 16.99 -13.51 -0.73
CA VAL A 215 16.70 -13.85 -2.14
C VAL A 215 15.26 -13.51 -2.57
N ALA A 216 14.34 -13.30 -1.65
CA ALA A 216 12.97 -12.91 -1.98
C ALA A 216 12.90 -11.52 -2.64
N ASN A 217 13.89 -10.64 -2.38
CA ASN A 217 13.99 -9.35 -3.05
C ASN A 217 13.96 -9.45 -4.59
N ASP A 218 14.55 -10.51 -5.15
CA ASP A 218 14.63 -10.71 -6.60
C ASP A 218 13.30 -11.15 -7.22
N MET A 219 12.37 -11.61 -6.38
CA MET A 219 11.02 -12.00 -6.79
C MET A 219 10.00 -10.87 -6.67
N TRP A 220 10.37 -9.73 -6.06
CA TRP A 220 9.45 -8.62 -5.85
C TRP A 220 9.17 -7.84 -7.13
N SER A 221 7.90 -7.65 -7.40
CA SER A 221 7.45 -6.77 -8.47
C SER A 221 7.40 -5.33 -7.94
N ARG A 222 8.17 -4.42 -8.56
CA ARG A 222 8.36 -3.04 -8.07
C ARG A 222 7.73 -2.04 -9.01
N GLY A 223 6.70 -1.34 -8.57
CA GLY A 223 5.96 -0.37 -9.38
C GLY A 223 4.67 0.08 -8.76
N VAL A 224 3.75 0.59 -9.55
CA VAL A 224 2.41 1.01 -9.14
C VAL A 224 1.37 0.43 -10.07
N ALA A 225 0.14 0.29 -9.59
CA ALA A 225 -0.99 -0.15 -10.39
C ALA A 225 -1.94 1.02 -10.67
N VAL A 226 -2.35 1.18 -11.93
CA VAL A 226 -3.41 2.09 -12.33
C VAL A 226 -4.59 1.26 -12.80
N LEU A 227 -5.73 1.43 -12.14
CA LEU A 227 -6.99 0.82 -12.51
C LEU A 227 -7.79 1.86 -13.29
N ARG A 228 -7.93 1.66 -14.60
CA ARG A 228 -8.68 2.56 -15.48
C ARG A 228 -10.12 2.14 -15.60
N ASN A 229 -11.00 3.10 -15.81
CA ASN A 229 -12.41 2.86 -16.11
C ASN A 229 -13.11 1.98 -15.07
N VAL A 230 -12.74 2.11 -13.77
CA VAL A 230 -13.31 1.28 -12.72
C VAL A 230 -14.80 1.51 -12.60
N GLN A 231 -15.57 0.46 -12.81
CA GLN A 231 -17.02 0.47 -12.70
C GLN A 231 -17.55 -0.93 -12.40
N ASP A 232 -18.47 -1.04 -11.46
CA ASP A 232 -19.16 -2.30 -11.10
C ASP A 232 -18.19 -3.47 -10.82
N GLY A 233 -17.03 -3.15 -10.24
CA GLY A 233 -16.01 -4.13 -9.86
C GLY A 233 -15.07 -4.57 -11.00
N LEU A 234 -15.17 -3.97 -12.18
CA LEU A 234 -14.30 -4.25 -13.32
C LEU A 234 -13.42 -3.04 -13.62
N TYR A 235 -12.24 -3.29 -14.21
CA TYR A 235 -11.28 -2.25 -14.58
C TYR A 235 -10.28 -2.73 -15.63
N ASP A 236 -9.63 -1.79 -16.31
CA ASP A 236 -8.47 -2.06 -17.15
C ASP A 236 -7.21 -1.83 -16.32
N LEU A 237 -6.32 -2.83 -16.22
CA LEU A 237 -5.10 -2.75 -15.44
C LEU A 237 -3.93 -2.22 -16.27
N GLU A 238 -3.29 -1.14 -15.79
CA GLU A 238 -1.97 -0.70 -16.26
C GLU A 238 -0.95 -0.89 -15.11
N TRP A 239 0.13 -1.62 -15.35
CA TRP A 239 1.25 -1.75 -14.43
C TRP A 239 2.40 -0.85 -14.87
N ILE A 240 2.82 0.07 -14.00
CA ILE A 240 3.93 1.00 -14.25
C ILE A 240 5.10 0.62 -13.35
N SER A 241 6.18 0.13 -13.95
CA SER A 241 7.36 -0.30 -13.19
C SER A 241 8.09 0.87 -12.52
N LEU A 242 8.69 0.62 -11.37
CA LEU A 242 9.47 1.62 -10.63
C LEU A 242 10.65 2.18 -11.46
N PRO A 243 11.42 1.38 -12.23
CA PRO A 243 12.44 1.92 -13.13
C PRO A 243 11.89 2.91 -14.16
N ARG A 244 10.68 2.67 -14.68
CA ARG A 244 10.03 3.62 -15.59
C ARG A 244 9.68 4.93 -14.88
N LEU A 245 9.08 4.86 -13.69
CA LEU A 245 8.77 6.05 -12.90
C LEU A 245 10.04 6.85 -12.55
N LYS A 246 11.12 6.16 -12.19
CA LYS A 246 12.41 6.80 -11.93
C LYS A 246 12.96 7.50 -13.18
N ALA A 247 12.87 6.87 -14.35
CA ALA A 247 13.35 7.46 -15.60
C ALA A 247 12.54 8.71 -16.02
N GLU A 248 11.23 8.70 -15.80
CA GLU A 248 10.33 9.80 -16.20
C GLU A 248 10.28 10.94 -15.17
N TYR A 249 10.41 10.65 -13.86
CA TYR A 249 10.16 11.61 -12.77
C TYR A 249 11.33 11.78 -11.78
N GLY A 250 12.41 11.04 -11.95
CA GLY A 250 13.55 11.03 -11.04
C GLY A 250 14.64 12.06 -11.36
N ALA A 251 14.41 12.95 -12.32
CA ALA A 251 15.33 14.03 -12.73
C ALA A 251 15.07 15.33 -11.96
#